data_cf39b9a54a0837496551ef123745dd9c
#
_entry.id   cf39b9a54a0837496551ef123745dd9c
#
_cell.length_a   1.000
_cell.length_b   1.000
_cell.length_c   1.000
_cell.angle_alpha   90.00
_cell.angle_beta   90.00
_cell.angle_gamma   90.00
#
_symmetry.space_group_name_H-M   'P 1'
#
loop_
_entity.id
_entity.type
_entity.pdbx_description
1 polymer ?
#
loop_
_entity_poly.entity_id
_entity_poly.type
_entity_poly.pdbx_seq_one_letter_code
_entity_poly.pdbx_strand_id
1 'polypeptide(L)'
;MGMNAADYGGGIPVIDLWRKDAGIAVGNTETVAKLVSLPIDYDQYSNAANMHIEYEYPEQEILQPNDTLSTFETFVSVHQKDCFATLQNFSNYMQTKGIKAAATEPAAFEPVWCAWGYERDFTLKEILNTLPKVKELGFKWVGLDDGFQQAEGDWHTNKEHFPGGDAEMKAFVDSIHAQGMKAVLWWAPMAADPGSNVLKMHPDILLQQENGAPQFITWWDAYYMSPTDSTVIEETKNTVKLFMQDWGFDALKLDGQFMNACAPDYGDHNIDYPEQSFEKMPLLFKAIYETAKSIKPEAVVEFCPCGDVMNFYHMPYTNQFVASDPTSTWQVRLKGKVYHALMPQTAYFGDHVELTDTKEDFASQIGIGAVPGTKFIYPATGVKSKDENLLTAEKERSFKNWIKLYNEKMLSTGIYRGNLYDLGYDYPETHCIEKGDTMYYAFYNPGFSGTVELRGLDANKKYSVVDYVNNKTLSTINGSKPMLNISFKAFLLISVKASE
;
A
#
# COMPACT_ATOMS: atom_id res chain seq x y z
N MET A 1 -0.40 12.71 9.20
CA MET A 1 -0.97 11.48 9.79
C MET A 1 -0.15 11.14 11.04
N GLY A 2 -0.76 11.18 12.20
CA GLY A 2 -0.11 10.85 13.46
C GLY A 2 -0.05 9.34 13.68
N MET A 3 0.87 8.89 14.53
CA MET A 3 0.93 7.49 14.97
C MET A 3 0.27 7.40 16.33
N ASN A 4 -0.72 6.56 16.48
CA ASN A 4 -1.38 6.28 17.75
C ASN A 4 -1.79 4.81 17.84
N ALA A 5 -2.20 4.37 19.03
CA ALA A 5 -2.57 2.98 19.29
C ALA A 5 -4.06 2.68 19.02
N ALA A 6 -4.70 3.37 18.09
CA ALA A 6 -6.06 3.07 17.68
C ALA A 6 -6.06 2.05 16.53
N ASP A 7 -7.22 1.42 16.27
CA ASP A 7 -7.41 0.50 15.14
C ASP A 7 -7.04 1.14 13.79
N TYR A 8 -7.12 2.47 13.69
CA TYR A 8 -6.71 3.28 12.56
C TYR A 8 -5.54 4.19 12.94
N GLY A 9 -4.36 3.61 13.13
CA GLY A 9 -3.14 4.36 13.41
C GLY A 9 -2.56 5.01 12.17
N GLY A 10 -2.01 6.22 12.28
CA GLY A 10 -1.26 6.87 11.20
C GLY A 10 0.07 6.18 10.94
N GLY A 11 0.55 6.23 9.69
CA GLY A 11 1.73 5.48 9.28
C GLY A 11 3.04 6.24 9.24
N ILE A 12 3.03 7.59 9.16
CA ILE A 12 4.23 8.38 8.92
C ILE A 12 4.41 9.40 10.05
N PRO A 13 5.59 9.44 10.71
CA PRO A 13 5.81 10.35 11.84
C PRO A 13 6.19 11.77 11.39
N VAL A 14 5.45 12.32 10.42
CA VAL A 14 5.67 13.64 9.83
C VAL A 14 4.35 14.34 9.58
N ILE A 15 4.25 15.61 10.02
CA ILE A 15 3.21 16.55 9.57
C ILE A 15 3.85 17.54 8.61
N ASP A 16 3.12 17.88 7.57
CA ASP A 16 3.52 18.91 6.63
C ASP A 16 2.35 19.83 6.28
N LEU A 17 2.58 21.13 6.41
CA LEU A 17 1.67 22.19 5.97
C LEU A 17 2.37 23.03 4.90
N TRP A 18 1.79 23.07 3.71
CA TRP A 18 2.38 23.82 2.60
C TRP A 18 1.37 24.71 1.89
N ARG A 19 1.90 25.74 1.29
CA ARG A 19 1.24 26.62 0.34
C ARG A 19 2.11 26.71 -0.92
N LYS A 20 1.66 27.47 -1.93
CA LYS A 20 2.32 27.51 -3.23
C LYS A 20 3.82 27.86 -3.19
N ASP A 21 4.26 28.68 -2.24
CA ASP A 21 5.60 29.26 -2.19
C ASP A 21 6.45 28.78 -1.00
N ALA A 22 5.85 28.21 0.01
CA ALA A 22 6.55 27.72 1.19
C ALA A 22 5.77 26.63 1.92
N GLY A 23 6.48 25.75 2.60
CA GLY A 23 5.93 24.76 3.51
C GLY A 23 6.77 24.65 4.77
N ILE A 24 6.17 24.12 5.81
CA ILE A 24 6.83 23.79 7.06
C ILE A 24 6.39 22.40 7.50
N ALA A 25 7.34 21.56 7.83
CA ALA A 25 7.11 20.21 8.30
C ALA A 25 7.78 20.00 9.66
N VAL A 26 7.14 19.18 10.48
CA VAL A 26 7.67 18.72 11.77
C VAL A 26 7.47 17.20 11.87
N GLY A 27 8.32 16.55 12.64
CA GLY A 27 8.23 15.12 12.88
C GLY A 27 9.36 14.61 13.76
N ASN A 28 9.46 13.29 13.91
CA ASN A 28 10.56 12.66 14.60
C ASN A 28 11.42 11.79 13.69
N THR A 29 12.67 11.58 14.08
CA THR A 29 13.66 10.81 13.33
C THR A 29 14.23 9.65 14.15
N GLU A 30 13.45 9.15 15.11
CA GLU A 30 13.83 7.96 15.84
C GLU A 30 13.98 6.74 14.91
N THR A 31 14.87 5.83 15.31
CA THR A 31 15.11 4.59 14.54
C THR A 31 14.15 3.46 14.88
N VAL A 32 13.31 3.66 15.88
CA VAL A 32 12.23 2.79 16.29
C VAL A 32 10.90 3.54 16.24
N ALA A 33 9.83 2.83 15.98
CA ALA A 33 8.50 3.41 16.03
C ALA A 33 8.20 3.95 17.43
N LYS A 34 7.57 5.12 17.53
CA LYS A 34 7.12 5.71 18.78
C LYS A 34 5.64 6.06 18.69
N LEU A 35 4.89 5.87 19.78
CA LEU A 35 3.49 6.27 19.89
C LEU A 35 3.41 7.80 20.06
N VAL A 36 3.62 8.52 18.96
CA VAL A 36 3.66 9.98 18.91
C VAL A 36 2.38 10.50 18.28
N SER A 37 1.70 11.41 18.95
CA SER A 37 0.62 12.19 18.37
C SER A 37 1.16 13.41 17.66
N LEU A 38 0.57 13.73 16.51
CA LEU A 38 0.94 14.85 15.66
C LEU A 38 -0.29 15.73 15.36
N PRO A 39 -0.91 16.35 16.39
CA PRO A 39 -2.11 17.16 16.19
C PRO A 39 -1.81 18.49 15.47
N ILE A 40 -2.82 18.94 14.72
CA ILE A 40 -2.83 20.26 14.07
C ILE A 40 -4.04 21.02 14.59
N ASP A 41 -3.81 22.14 15.23
CA ASP A 41 -4.86 23.08 15.65
C ASP A 41 -4.93 24.24 14.67
N TYR A 42 -6.11 24.49 14.14
CA TYR A 42 -6.35 25.64 13.27
C TYR A 42 -7.31 26.63 13.91
N ASP A 43 -6.79 27.84 14.17
CA ASP A 43 -7.62 28.96 14.61
C ASP A 43 -8.07 29.80 13.41
N GLN A 44 -9.36 29.68 13.08
CA GLN A 44 -9.97 30.43 11.98
C GLN A 44 -10.01 31.94 12.20
N TYR A 45 -9.95 32.44 13.44
CA TYR A 45 -10.03 33.87 13.74
C TYR A 45 -8.70 34.58 13.53
N SER A 46 -7.61 33.94 13.93
CA SER A 46 -6.25 34.46 13.69
C SER A 46 -5.66 33.97 12.37
N ASN A 47 -6.32 33.02 11.69
CA ASN A 47 -5.83 32.31 10.50
C ASN A 47 -4.44 31.70 10.74
N ALA A 48 -4.26 31.11 11.91
CA ALA A 48 -3.04 30.47 12.34
C ALA A 48 -3.23 28.97 12.50
N ALA A 49 -2.20 28.20 12.14
CA ALA A 49 -2.13 26.78 12.39
C ALA A 49 -0.96 26.49 13.34
N ASN A 50 -1.21 25.66 14.35
CA ASN A 50 -0.20 25.14 15.27
C ASN A 50 -0.02 23.65 14.97
N MET A 51 1.23 23.21 14.90
CA MET A 51 1.59 21.80 14.78
C MET A 51 2.27 21.38 16.08
N HIS A 52 1.86 20.23 16.61
CA HIS A 52 2.38 19.70 17.84
C HIS A 52 3.01 18.33 17.62
N ILE A 53 4.03 18.02 18.40
CA ILE A 53 4.57 16.66 18.56
C ILE A 53 4.35 16.33 20.02
N GLU A 54 3.48 15.36 20.29
CA GLU A 54 3.11 14.97 21.64
C GLU A 54 3.49 13.51 21.88
N TYR A 55 4.10 13.24 22.99
CA TYR A 55 4.52 11.92 23.42
C TYR A 55 4.29 11.76 24.89
N GLU A 56 3.55 10.74 25.28
CA GLU A 56 3.37 10.34 26.66
C GLU A 56 4.48 9.36 27.05
N TYR A 57 5.26 9.73 28.07
CA TYR A 57 6.32 8.85 28.55
C TYR A 57 5.75 7.68 29.33
N PRO A 58 6.32 6.46 29.16
CA PRO A 58 5.77 5.21 29.71
C PRO A 58 5.59 5.20 31.22
N GLU A 59 6.47 5.88 31.94
CA GLU A 59 6.42 6.00 33.41
C GLU A 59 6.43 7.47 33.80
N GLN A 60 5.86 7.75 34.97
CA GLN A 60 5.99 9.09 35.54
C GLN A 60 7.45 9.38 35.87
N GLU A 61 8.12 10.07 34.98
CA GLU A 61 9.48 10.55 35.14
C GLU A 61 9.49 11.66 36.21
N ILE A 62 9.89 11.32 37.45
CA ILE A 62 10.06 12.30 38.52
C ILE A 62 11.49 12.83 38.45
N LEU A 63 11.65 14.01 37.84
CA LEU A 63 12.94 14.68 37.79
C LEU A 63 13.32 15.24 39.18
N GLN A 64 14.46 14.79 39.69
CA GLN A 64 15.07 15.38 40.87
C GLN A 64 15.87 16.65 40.51
N PRO A 65 16.18 17.54 41.46
CA PRO A 65 17.04 18.67 41.18
C PRO A 65 18.38 18.24 40.56
N ASN A 66 18.71 18.77 39.38
CA ASN A 66 19.85 18.48 38.51
C ASN A 66 19.70 17.25 37.57
N ASP A 67 18.57 16.58 37.57
CA ASP A 67 18.31 15.56 36.57
C ASP A 67 18.05 16.20 35.19
N THR A 68 18.33 15.46 34.15
CA THR A 68 18.09 15.87 32.74
C THR A 68 17.25 14.82 32.05
N LEU A 69 16.13 15.23 31.48
CA LEU A 69 15.33 14.42 30.55
C LEU A 69 15.74 14.77 29.11
N SER A 70 16.14 13.76 28.37
CA SER A 70 16.36 13.89 26.90
C SER A 70 15.15 13.37 26.17
N THR A 71 14.53 14.23 25.36
CA THR A 71 13.46 13.80 24.45
C THR A 71 14.05 13.04 23.27
N PHE A 72 13.18 12.34 22.52
CA PHE A 72 13.54 11.76 21.23
C PHE A 72 13.87 12.86 20.20
N GLU A 73 14.60 12.48 19.15
CA GLU A 73 15.05 13.40 18.11
C GLU A 73 13.88 13.86 17.25
N THR A 74 13.65 15.16 17.18
CA THR A 74 12.62 15.81 16.35
C THR A 74 13.26 16.71 15.32
N PHE A 75 12.52 17.03 14.26
CA PHE A 75 12.97 17.98 13.24
C PHE A 75 11.91 19.02 12.91
N VAL A 76 12.39 20.17 12.46
CA VAL A 76 11.60 21.18 11.75
C VAL A 76 12.25 21.42 10.40
N SER A 77 11.48 21.36 9.33
CA SER A 77 11.94 21.60 7.97
C SER A 77 11.12 22.69 7.32
N VAL A 78 11.79 23.68 6.74
CA VAL A 78 11.15 24.68 5.87
C VAL A 78 11.49 24.34 4.43
N HIS A 79 10.50 24.25 3.58
CA HIS A 79 10.67 23.80 2.20
C HIS A 79 9.84 24.63 1.22
N GLN A 80 10.11 24.45 -0.05
CA GLN A 80 9.27 24.88 -1.16
C GLN A 80 8.61 23.64 -1.76
N LYS A 81 7.50 23.81 -2.47
CA LYS A 81 6.71 22.74 -3.07
C LYS A 81 5.80 22.02 -2.07
N ASP A 82 5.23 20.91 -2.47
CA ASP A 82 4.34 20.11 -1.64
C ASP A 82 5.10 19.10 -0.75
N CYS A 83 4.37 18.27 -0.06
CA CYS A 83 4.87 17.26 0.89
C CYS A 83 5.88 16.26 0.28
N PHE A 84 5.95 16.11 -1.03
CA PHE A 84 6.88 15.16 -1.66
C PHE A 84 8.34 15.48 -1.31
N ALA A 85 8.71 16.77 -1.33
CA ALA A 85 10.08 17.19 -1.00
C ALA A 85 10.44 16.85 0.46
N THR A 86 9.53 17.11 1.38
CA THR A 86 9.71 16.79 2.81
C THR A 86 9.86 15.30 3.03
N LEU A 87 8.92 14.50 2.50
CA LEU A 87 8.93 13.04 2.67
C LEU A 87 10.17 12.39 2.06
N GLN A 88 10.61 12.89 0.89
CA GLN A 88 11.85 12.42 0.27
C GLN A 88 13.08 12.75 1.11
N ASN A 89 13.17 13.98 1.66
CA ASN A 89 14.26 14.37 2.54
C ASN A 89 14.24 13.57 3.84
N PHE A 90 13.07 13.35 4.44
CA PHE A 90 12.90 12.50 5.61
C PHE A 90 13.37 11.07 5.33
N SER A 91 12.89 10.45 4.26
CA SER A 91 13.31 9.09 3.90
C SER A 91 14.82 9.00 3.66
N ASN A 92 15.39 9.94 2.91
CA ASN A 92 16.84 9.98 2.67
C ASN A 92 17.64 10.08 3.97
N TYR A 93 17.17 10.89 4.92
CA TYR A 93 17.79 11.01 6.24
C TYR A 93 17.69 9.69 7.03
N MET A 94 16.50 9.08 7.07
CA MET A 94 16.27 7.81 7.76
C MET A 94 17.08 6.66 7.16
N GLN A 95 17.35 6.68 5.85
CA GLN A 95 18.27 5.73 5.21
C GLN A 95 19.71 5.84 5.75
N THR A 96 20.17 7.05 6.11
CA THR A 96 21.47 7.23 6.78
C THR A 96 21.50 6.63 8.18
N LYS A 97 20.35 6.52 8.83
CA LYS A 97 20.16 5.87 10.14
C LYS A 97 19.91 4.36 10.02
N GLY A 98 19.91 3.80 8.79
CA GLY A 98 19.80 2.36 8.55
C GLY A 98 18.39 1.86 8.19
N ILE A 99 17.36 2.71 8.15
CA ILE A 99 16.00 2.34 7.72
C ILE A 99 15.95 2.43 6.20
N LYS A 100 15.94 1.29 5.54
CA LYS A 100 15.99 1.17 4.07
C LYS A 100 14.86 0.29 3.56
N ALA A 101 14.37 0.60 2.36
CA ALA A 101 13.41 -0.25 1.68
C ALA A 101 13.96 -1.67 1.47
N ALA A 102 13.07 -2.65 1.55
CA ALA A 102 13.37 -4.00 1.07
C ALA A 102 13.64 -3.99 -0.43
N ALA A 103 14.40 -4.96 -0.91
CA ALA A 103 14.57 -5.16 -2.34
C ALA A 103 13.24 -5.59 -2.97
N THR A 104 12.85 -4.92 -4.05
CA THR A 104 11.61 -5.24 -4.76
C THR A 104 11.88 -6.23 -5.87
N GLU A 105 11.15 -7.33 -5.86
CA GLU A 105 11.25 -8.35 -6.88
C GLU A 105 10.57 -7.91 -8.17
N PRO A 106 11.08 -8.29 -9.36
CA PRO A 106 10.44 -7.96 -10.63
C PRO A 106 8.97 -8.37 -10.70
N ALA A 107 8.61 -9.49 -10.07
CA ALA A 107 7.25 -10.00 -10.02
C ALA A 107 6.28 -9.08 -9.26
N ALA A 108 6.76 -8.28 -8.30
CA ALA A 108 5.94 -7.30 -7.58
C ALA A 108 5.36 -6.20 -8.49
N PHE A 109 5.90 -6.03 -9.68
CA PHE A 109 5.41 -5.06 -10.68
C PHE A 109 4.43 -5.66 -11.68
N GLU A 110 4.02 -6.91 -11.53
CA GLU A 110 3.11 -7.60 -12.46
C GLU A 110 1.63 -7.39 -12.06
N PRO A 111 0.69 -7.24 -13.02
CA PRO A 111 -0.71 -6.93 -12.72
C PRO A 111 -1.44 -8.07 -12.01
N VAL A 112 -2.35 -7.69 -11.09
CA VAL A 112 -3.02 -8.60 -10.16
C VAL A 112 -4.51 -8.71 -10.49
N TRP A 113 -5.05 -9.93 -10.51
CA TRP A 113 -6.48 -10.19 -10.37
C TRP A 113 -6.75 -10.78 -8.99
N CYS A 114 -7.74 -10.24 -8.26
CA CYS A 114 -8.12 -10.68 -6.94
C CYS A 114 -9.48 -11.38 -6.96
N ALA A 115 -9.60 -12.54 -6.32
CA ALA A 115 -10.85 -13.28 -6.21
C ALA A 115 -11.87 -12.60 -5.28
N TRP A 116 -11.53 -11.51 -4.59
CA TRP A 116 -12.44 -10.74 -3.75
C TRP A 116 -13.70 -10.24 -4.48
N GLY A 117 -13.74 -10.30 -5.80
CA GLY A 117 -14.98 -10.09 -6.55
C GLY A 117 -16.10 -11.07 -6.20
N TYR A 118 -15.74 -12.27 -5.74
CA TYR A 118 -16.68 -13.29 -5.24
C TYR A 118 -17.02 -13.11 -3.75
N GLU A 119 -16.34 -12.20 -3.05
CA GLU A 119 -16.43 -12.00 -1.61
C GLU A 119 -16.15 -13.31 -0.83
N ARG A 120 -16.62 -13.42 0.41
CA ARG A 120 -16.43 -14.62 1.26
C ARG A 120 -17.28 -15.82 0.83
N ASP A 121 -18.28 -15.64 -0.01
CA ASP A 121 -19.20 -16.71 -0.46
C ASP A 121 -18.71 -17.46 -1.72
N PHE A 122 -17.41 -17.37 -2.05
CA PHE A 122 -16.84 -18.00 -3.24
C PHE A 122 -16.93 -19.52 -3.20
N THR A 123 -16.94 -20.12 -4.36
CA THR A 123 -16.60 -21.55 -4.51
C THR A 123 -15.29 -21.69 -5.28
N LEU A 124 -14.50 -22.70 -4.89
CA LEU A 124 -13.24 -22.99 -5.56
C LEU A 124 -13.41 -23.19 -7.08
N LYS A 125 -14.54 -23.80 -7.46
CA LYS A 125 -14.90 -24.04 -8.87
C LYS A 125 -15.10 -22.73 -9.64
N GLU A 126 -15.73 -21.71 -9.03
CA GLU A 126 -15.94 -20.40 -9.67
C GLU A 126 -14.60 -19.71 -9.93
N ILE A 127 -13.72 -19.69 -8.94
CA ILE A 127 -12.39 -19.11 -9.12
C ILE A 127 -11.61 -19.85 -10.20
N LEU A 128 -11.55 -21.18 -10.15
CA LEU A 128 -10.84 -22.02 -11.15
C LEU A 128 -11.38 -21.80 -12.56
N ASN A 129 -12.69 -21.64 -12.73
CA ASN A 129 -13.30 -21.36 -14.03
C ASN A 129 -12.96 -19.96 -14.56
N THR A 130 -12.57 -19.03 -13.70
CA THR A 130 -12.17 -17.67 -14.08
C THR A 130 -10.71 -17.58 -14.53
N LEU A 131 -9.84 -18.48 -14.06
CA LEU A 131 -8.39 -18.42 -14.34
C LEU A 131 -8.03 -18.31 -15.84
N PRO A 132 -8.68 -19.04 -16.77
CA PRO A 132 -8.36 -18.88 -18.20
C PRO A 132 -8.63 -17.45 -18.72
N LYS A 133 -9.68 -16.79 -18.19
CA LYS A 133 -10.02 -15.40 -18.55
C LYS A 133 -9.02 -14.41 -17.93
N VAL A 134 -8.60 -14.61 -16.70
CA VAL A 134 -7.55 -13.83 -16.04
C VAL A 134 -6.27 -13.83 -16.86
N LYS A 135 -5.83 -15.03 -17.28
CA LYS A 135 -4.67 -15.21 -18.16
C LYS A 135 -4.85 -14.53 -19.53
N GLU A 136 -6.02 -14.71 -20.17
CA GLU A 136 -6.34 -14.11 -21.48
C GLU A 136 -6.24 -12.58 -21.44
N LEU A 137 -6.66 -11.96 -20.35
CA LEU A 137 -6.60 -10.51 -20.15
C LEU A 137 -5.19 -10.00 -19.85
N GLY A 138 -4.24 -10.90 -19.55
CA GLY A 138 -2.83 -10.56 -19.36
C GLY A 138 -2.40 -10.31 -17.92
N PHE A 139 -3.23 -10.64 -16.94
CA PHE A 139 -2.86 -10.64 -15.53
C PHE A 139 -1.82 -11.73 -15.23
N LYS A 140 -1.02 -11.52 -14.21
CA LYS A 140 0.09 -12.40 -13.84
C LYS A 140 -0.07 -13.00 -12.44
N TRP A 141 -0.85 -12.35 -11.60
CA TRP A 141 -1.13 -12.79 -10.25
C TRP A 141 -2.60 -13.11 -10.06
N VAL A 142 -2.86 -14.11 -9.24
CA VAL A 142 -4.18 -14.51 -8.76
C VAL A 142 -4.19 -14.39 -7.24
N GLY A 143 -4.98 -13.47 -6.71
CA GLY A 143 -5.17 -13.28 -5.28
C GLY A 143 -6.34 -14.11 -4.76
N LEU A 144 -6.10 -14.97 -3.76
CA LEU A 144 -7.14 -15.52 -2.91
C LEU A 144 -7.24 -14.63 -1.67
N ASP A 145 -8.37 -13.98 -1.52
CA ASP A 145 -8.62 -13.01 -0.44
C ASP A 145 -9.29 -13.70 0.77
N ASP A 146 -9.78 -12.94 1.70
CA ASP A 146 -10.44 -13.37 2.93
C ASP A 146 -11.59 -14.37 2.69
N GLY A 147 -11.76 -15.32 3.63
CA GLY A 147 -12.82 -16.35 3.60
C GLY A 147 -12.34 -17.77 3.42
N PHE A 148 -11.05 -18.02 3.21
CA PHE A 148 -10.51 -19.38 3.09
C PHE A 148 -10.24 -20.05 4.44
N GLN A 149 -9.96 -19.25 5.48
CA GLN A 149 -9.53 -19.67 6.81
C GLN A 149 -10.69 -20.22 7.66
N GLN A 150 -10.34 -21.04 8.66
CA GLN A 150 -11.31 -21.52 9.66
C GLN A 150 -11.78 -20.38 10.57
N ALA A 151 -10.85 -19.53 10.99
CA ALA A 151 -11.06 -18.37 11.82
C ALA A 151 -9.77 -17.52 11.79
N GLU A 152 -9.83 -16.24 12.14
CA GLU A 152 -8.63 -15.48 12.44
C GLU A 152 -7.85 -16.15 13.57
N GLY A 153 -6.55 -16.35 13.36
CA GLY A 153 -5.69 -17.13 14.26
C GLY A 153 -5.59 -18.62 13.92
N ASP A 154 -6.62 -19.19 13.31
CA ASP A 154 -6.66 -20.60 12.85
C ASP A 154 -6.60 -20.64 11.32
N TRP A 155 -5.41 -20.51 10.76
CA TRP A 155 -5.16 -20.23 9.34
C TRP A 155 -5.19 -21.44 8.41
N HIS A 156 -5.66 -22.61 8.89
CA HIS A 156 -5.98 -23.74 8.02
C HIS A 156 -7.27 -23.48 7.25
N THR A 157 -7.46 -24.21 6.15
CA THR A 157 -8.64 -24.05 5.29
C THR A 157 -9.94 -24.42 6.00
N ASN A 158 -11.00 -23.63 5.81
CA ASN A 158 -12.33 -24.04 6.22
C ASN A 158 -12.89 -25.11 5.28
N LYS A 159 -13.77 -25.97 5.80
CA LYS A 159 -14.31 -27.09 5.04
C LYS A 159 -15.50 -26.75 4.15
N GLU A 160 -16.04 -25.56 4.25
CA GLU A 160 -17.10 -25.10 3.37
C GLU A 160 -16.54 -24.81 1.96
N HIS A 161 -15.43 -24.09 1.88
CA HIS A 161 -14.78 -23.75 0.63
C HIS A 161 -13.75 -24.78 0.17
N PHE A 162 -13.11 -25.49 1.13
CA PHE A 162 -12.09 -26.51 0.89
C PHE A 162 -12.44 -27.83 1.59
N PRO A 163 -13.41 -28.60 1.06
CA PRO A 163 -13.80 -29.90 1.67
C PRO A 163 -12.63 -30.89 1.78
N GLY A 164 -11.68 -30.84 0.85
CA GLY A 164 -10.45 -31.62 0.83
C GLY A 164 -9.33 -31.08 1.75
N GLY A 165 -9.57 -29.94 2.42
CA GLY A 165 -8.61 -29.32 3.33
C GLY A 165 -7.38 -28.75 2.63
N ASP A 166 -6.25 -28.74 3.33
CA ASP A 166 -4.98 -28.15 2.85
C ASP A 166 -4.46 -28.78 1.56
N ALA A 167 -4.74 -30.07 1.32
CA ALA A 167 -4.38 -30.71 0.05
C ALA A 167 -5.14 -30.12 -1.15
N GLU A 168 -6.38 -29.70 -0.95
CA GLU A 168 -7.17 -29.04 -1.99
C GLU A 168 -6.70 -27.60 -2.22
N MET A 169 -6.29 -26.90 -1.15
CA MET A 169 -5.65 -25.57 -1.26
C MET A 169 -4.36 -25.67 -2.09
N LYS A 170 -3.52 -26.66 -1.81
CA LYS A 170 -2.32 -26.89 -2.62
C LYS A 170 -2.66 -27.16 -4.09
N ALA A 171 -3.64 -28.02 -4.37
CA ALA A 171 -4.08 -28.32 -5.72
C ALA A 171 -4.65 -27.07 -6.44
N PHE A 172 -5.29 -26.16 -5.71
CA PHE A 172 -5.73 -24.86 -6.23
C PHE A 172 -4.55 -24.01 -6.66
N VAL A 173 -3.51 -23.86 -5.82
CA VAL A 173 -2.29 -23.12 -6.16
C VAL A 173 -1.57 -23.77 -7.35
N ASP A 174 -1.45 -25.09 -7.38
CA ASP A 174 -0.87 -25.83 -8.52
C ASP A 174 -1.63 -25.55 -9.83
N SER A 175 -2.95 -25.35 -9.75
CA SER A 175 -3.79 -25.01 -10.90
C SER A 175 -3.52 -23.58 -11.43
N ILE A 176 -3.23 -22.64 -10.55
CA ILE A 176 -2.78 -21.27 -10.90
C ILE A 176 -1.43 -21.34 -11.60
N HIS A 177 -0.48 -22.06 -11.02
CA HIS A 177 0.86 -22.25 -11.59
C HIS A 177 0.82 -22.95 -12.96
N ALA A 178 -0.07 -23.94 -13.16
CA ALA A 178 -0.27 -24.60 -14.44
C ALA A 178 -0.76 -23.63 -15.54
N GLN A 179 -1.41 -22.54 -15.17
CA GLN A 179 -1.76 -21.47 -16.12
C GLN A 179 -0.59 -20.51 -16.40
N GLY A 180 0.55 -20.66 -15.71
CA GLY A 180 1.71 -19.77 -15.80
C GLY A 180 1.51 -18.44 -15.06
N MET A 181 0.65 -18.42 -14.06
CA MET A 181 0.42 -17.30 -13.16
C MET A 181 0.98 -17.60 -11.77
N LYS A 182 1.07 -16.57 -10.92
CA LYS A 182 1.53 -16.66 -9.53
C LYS A 182 0.34 -16.50 -8.59
N ALA A 183 0.46 -17.03 -7.38
CA ALA A 183 -0.59 -16.99 -6.36
C ALA A 183 -0.21 -16.10 -5.18
N VAL A 184 -1.11 -15.20 -4.77
CA VAL A 184 -0.99 -14.40 -3.54
C VAL A 184 -2.13 -14.73 -2.59
N LEU A 185 -1.80 -14.88 -1.30
CA LEU A 185 -2.77 -15.18 -0.25
C LEU A 185 -2.95 -14.00 0.69
N TRP A 186 -4.20 -13.67 0.96
CA TRP A 186 -4.60 -12.72 2.00
C TRP A 186 -4.35 -13.30 3.39
N TRP A 187 -3.96 -12.46 4.34
CA TRP A 187 -3.73 -12.83 5.71
C TRP A 187 -3.84 -11.63 6.65
N ALA A 188 -4.53 -11.79 7.81
CA ALA A 188 -4.62 -10.81 8.88
C ALA A 188 -3.75 -11.26 10.09
N PRO A 189 -2.41 -11.06 10.06
CA PRO A 189 -1.55 -11.47 11.17
C PRO A 189 -1.93 -10.74 12.46
N MET A 190 -1.66 -11.35 13.61
CA MET A 190 -1.98 -10.84 14.97
C MET A 190 -3.47 -10.78 15.33
N ALA A 191 -4.40 -11.05 14.42
CA ALA A 191 -5.82 -11.20 14.74
C ALA A 191 -6.11 -12.64 15.17
N ALA A 192 -6.90 -12.82 16.23
CA ALA A 192 -7.35 -14.13 16.70
C ALA A 192 -8.80 -14.06 17.18
N ASP A 193 -9.66 -14.86 16.56
CA ASP A 193 -11.08 -14.95 16.93
C ASP A 193 -11.29 -15.47 18.35
N PRO A 194 -12.27 -14.95 19.09
CA PRO A 194 -12.69 -15.52 20.35
C PRO A 194 -13.06 -17.00 20.18
N GLY A 195 -12.34 -17.88 20.87
CA GLY A 195 -12.58 -19.33 20.77
C GLY A 195 -11.82 -20.06 19.68
N SER A 196 -10.92 -19.38 18.95
CA SER A 196 -9.94 -20.02 18.07
C SER A 196 -9.09 -21.05 18.79
N ASN A 197 -8.51 -21.99 18.05
CA ASN A 197 -7.65 -23.03 18.64
C ASN A 197 -6.34 -22.41 19.16
N VAL A 198 -5.81 -21.41 18.50
CA VAL A 198 -4.59 -20.70 18.94
C VAL A 198 -4.80 -20.12 20.34
N LEU A 199 -5.94 -19.49 20.61
CA LEU A 199 -6.23 -18.93 21.94
C LEU A 199 -6.56 -19.99 23.00
N LYS A 200 -7.10 -21.14 22.60
CA LYS A 200 -7.29 -22.27 23.53
C LYS A 200 -5.96 -22.90 23.95
N MET A 201 -5.00 -22.98 23.05
CA MET A 201 -3.66 -23.52 23.31
C MET A 201 -2.76 -22.52 24.05
N HIS A 202 -2.89 -21.25 23.74
CA HIS A 202 -2.04 -20.15 24.21
C HIS A 202 -2.91 -18.96 24.66
N PRO A 203 -3.63 -19.05 25.81
CA PRO A 203 -4.53 -17.99 26.26
C PRO A 203 -3.80 -16.71 26.73
N ASP A 204 -2.51 -16.80 26.94
CA ASP A 204 -1.61 -15.77 27.49
C ASP A 204 -0.90 -14.92 26.42
N ILE A 205 -1.16 -15.17 25.13
CA ILE A 205 -0.51 -14.44 24.02
C ILE A 205 -1.20 -13.12 23.65
N LEU A 206 -2.31 -12.78 24.31
CA LEU A 206 -3.11 -11.60 23.98
C LEU A 206 -2.47 -10.32 24.54
N LEU A 207 -2.38 -9.28 23.72
CA LEU A 207 -2.01 -7.95 24.14
C LEU A 207 -2.99 -7.47 25.23
N GLN A 208 -2.46 -7.07 26.38
CA GLN A 208 -3.25 -6.68 27.55
C GLN A 208 -3.22 -5.16 27.75
N GLN A 209 -4.38 -4.59 27.95
CA GLN A 209 -4.54 -3.21 28.37
C GLN A 209 -4.14 -3.04 29.85
N GLU A 210 -3.97 -1.81 30.33
CA GLU A 210 -3.59 -1.49 31.71
C GLU A 210 -4.55 -2.11 32.77
N ASN A 211 -5.82 -2.24 32.43
CA ASN A 211 -6.82 -2.87 33.30
C ASN A 211 -6.83 -4.41 33.25
N GLY A 212 -5.91 -5.02 32.51
CA GLY A 212 -5.81 -6.46 32.31
C GLY A 212 -6.78 -7.05 31.27
N ALA A 213 -7.60 -6.23 30.62
CA ALA A 213 -8.46 -6.70 29.54
C ALA A 213 -7.66 -6.91 28.25
N PRO A 214 -7.98 -7.94 27.44
CA PRO A 214 -7.33 -8.09 26.16
C PRO A 214 -7.70 -6.96 25.20
N GLN A 215 -6.75 -6.51 24.38
CA GLN A 215 -7.02 -5.57 23.29
C GLN A 215 -7.92 -6.24 22.27
N PHE A 216 -9.00 -5.55 21.86
CA PHE A 216 -9.97 -6.02 20.88
C PHE A 216 -9.84 -5.22 19.57
N ILE A 217 -9.90 -5.90 18.45
CA ILE A 217 -9.90 -5.31 17.11
C ILE A 217 -11.35 -5.22 16.65
N THR A 218 -11.95 -4.04 16.77
CA THR A 218 -13.39 -3.82 16.60
C THR A 218 -13.90 -4.16 15.20
N TRP A 219 -13.12 -3.86 14.18
CA TRP A 219 -13.49 -4.12 12.78
C TRP A 219 -13.51 -5.61 12.43
N TRP A 220 -12.65 -6.41 13.10
CA TRP A 220 -12.47 -7.83 12.79
C TRP A 220 -13.19 -8.74 13.78
N ASP A 221 -13.84 -8.19 14.82
CA ASP A 221 -14.41 -8.94 15.95
C ASP A 221 -13.42 -9.93 16.58
N ALA A 222 -12.13 -9.60 16.56
CA ALA A 222 -11.04 -10.45 16.98
C ALA A 222 -10.24 -9.84 18.13
N TYR A 223 -9.49 -10.67 18.86
CA TYR A 223 -8.48 -10.22 19.82
C TYR A 223 -7.14 -9.96 19.14
N TYR A 224 -6.38 -9.04 19.75
CA TYR A 224 -5.04 -8.68 19.30
C TYR A 224 -4.00 -9.55 19.99
N MET A 225 -3.24 -10.36 19.24
CA MET A 225 -2.10 -11.11 19.75
C MET A 225 -0.89 -10.17 19.88
N SER A 226 -0.15 -10.26 21.01
CA SER A 226 1.01 -9.39 21.25
C SER A 226 2.11 -9.61 20.20
N PRO A 227 2.53 -8.57 19.44
CA PRO A 227 3.54 -8.70 18.40
C PRO A 227 4.95 -9.02 18.95
N THR A 228 5.15 -8.94 20.26
CA THR A 228 6.44 -9.17 20.93
C THR A 228 6.49 -10.51 21.64
N ASP A 229 5.35 -11.22 21.77
CA ASP A 229 5.33 -12.54 22.36
C ASP A 229 6.05 -13.56 21.49
N SER A 230 6.89 -14.40 22.12
CA SER A 230 7.72 -15.38 21.40
C SER A 230 6.89 -16.47 20.73
N THR A 231 5.77 -16.86 21.33
CA THR A 231 4.84 -17.85 20.78
C THR A 231 4.14 -17.27 19.55
N VAL A 232 3.69 -16.01 19.60
CA VAL A 232 3.09 -15.32 18.45
C VAL A 232 4.06 -15.23 17.31
N ILE A 233 5.33 -14.89 17.57
CA ILE A 233 6.37 -14.82 16.53
C ILE A 233 6.61 -16.20 15.90
N GLU A 234 6.65 -17.27 16.68
CA GLU A 234 6.88 -18.62 16.14
C GLU A 234 5.66 -19.16 15.37
N GLU A 235 4.44 -18.97 15.89
CA GLU A 235 3.20 -19.31 15.17
C GLU A 235 3.07 -18.51 13.86
N THR A 236 3.46 -17.26 13.86
CA THR A 236 3.54 -16.42 12.66
C THR A 236 4.47 -17.03 11.61
N LYS A 237 5.67 -17.48 11.99
CA LYS A 237 6.59 -18.17 11.08
C LYS A 237 6.05 -19.51 10.58
N ASN A 238 5.36 -20.26 11.44
CA ASN A 238 4.73 -21.53 11.07
C ASN A 238 3.60 -21.30 10.05
N THR A 239 2.82 -20.25 10.23
CA THR A 239 1.78 -19.81 9.28
C THR A 239 2.38 -19.46 7.91
N VAL A 240 3.48 -18.70 7.88
CA VAL A 240 4.19 -18.39 6.62
C VAL A 240 4.70 -19.66 5.94
N LYS A 241 5.22 -20.64 6.71
CA LYS A 241 5.65 -21.95 6.15
C LYS A 241 4.47 -22.70 5.56
N LEU A 242 3.35 -22.78 6.27
CA LEU A 242 2.12 -23.40 5.78
C LEU A 242 1.71 -22.80 4.43
N PHE A 243 1.63 -21.48 4.33
CA PHE A 243 1.16 -20.80 3.12
C PHE A 243 2.14 -20.95 1.95
N MET A 244 3.42 -20.75 2.17
CA MET A 244 4.40 -20.64 1.10
C MET A 244 5.11 -21.95 0.78
N GLN A 245 5.41 -22.76 1.79
CA GLN A 245 6.10 -24.03 1.59
C GLN A 245 5.11 -25.17 1.32
N ASP A 246 4.06 -25.31 2.16
CA ASP A 246 3.17 -26.45 2.10
C ASP A 246 2.08 -26.27 1.03
N TRP A 247 1.45 -25.10 0.97
CA TRP A 247 0.44 -24.79 -0.06
C TRP A 247 1.03 -24.24 -1.36
N GLY A 248 2.20 -23.58 -1.31
CA GLY A 248 2.94 -23.15 -2.48
C GLY A 248 2.67 -21.74 -2.97
N PHE A 249 2.00 -20.88 -2.20
CA PHE A 249 1.80 -19.47 -2.58
C PHE A 249 3.13 -18.75 -2.83
N ASP A 250 3.12 -17.73 -3.69
CA ASP A 250 4.29 -16.97 -4.10
C ASP A 250 4.36 -15.60 -3.40
N ALA A 251 3.25 -15.16 -2.84
CA ALA A 251 3.14 -13.88 -2.15
C ALA A 251 2.14 -13.94 -1.00
N LEU A 252 2.30 -12.99 -0.08
CA LEU A 252 1.38 -12.73 1.04
C LEU A 252 0.86 -11.29 0.94
N LYS A 253 -0.47 -11.11 1.05
CA LYS A 253 -1.13 -9.82 1.29
C LYS A 253 -1.45 -9.75 2.77
N LEU A 254 -0.67 -8.96 3.52
CA LEU A 254 -0.94 -8.67 4.93
C LEU A 254 -2.01 -7.58 5.02
N ASP A 255 -3.09 -7.83 5.73
CA ASP A 255 -4.25 -6.93 5.74
C ASP A 255 -4.74 -6.62 7.15
N GLY A 256 -5.15 -5.37 7.35
CA GLY A 256 -5.76 -4.86 8.57
C GLY A 256 -5.17 -3.53 9.05
N GLN A 257 -6.05 -2.58 9.37
CA GLN A 257 -5.68 -1.27 9.90
C GLN A 257 -4.94 -1.37 11.24
N PHE A 258 -5.23 -2.40 12.03
CA PHE A 258 -4.60 -2.67 13.33
C PHE A 258 -3.10 -3.01 13.22
N MET A 259 -2.61 -3.29 12.03
CA MET A 259 -1.18 -3.57 11.80
C MET A 259 -0.32 -2.30 11.78
N ASN A 260 -0.90 -1.12 11.68
CA ASN A 260 -0.14 0.14 11.67
C ASN A 260 0.34 0.55 13.05
N ALA A 261 -0.45 0.27 14.09
CA ALA A 261 -0.11 0.56 15.47
C ALA A 261 -0.80 -0.42 16.42
N CYS A 262 -0.18 -0.73 17.55
CA CYS A 262 -0.81 -1.44 18.66
C CYS A 262 -0.78 -0.60 19.92
N ALA A 263 -1.66 -0.93 20.86
CA ALA A 263 -1.66 -0.32 22.18
C ALA A 263 -0.40 -0.71 22.98
N PRO A 264 -0.03 0.07 24.02
CA PRO A 264 0.89 -0.38 25.05
C PRO A 264 0.43 -1.71 25.64
N ASP A 265 1.34 -2.65 25.80
CA ASP A 265 1.06 -4.00 26.29
C ASP A 265 1.49 -4.13 27.76
N TYR A 266 0.56 -4.39 28.64
CA TYR A 266 0.80 -4.57 30.08
C TYR A 266 0.91 -6.06 30.45
N GLY A 267 0.95 -6.96 29.46
CA GLY A 267 1.23 -8.38 29.64
C GLY A 267 2.74 -8.67 29.75
N ASP A 268 3.06 -9.91 30.12
CA ASP A 268 4.45 -10.39 30.21
C ASP A 268 4.91 -10.97 28.85
N HIS A 269 5.18 -10.08 27.86
CA HIS A 269 5.43 -10.47 26.47
C HIS A 269 6.83 -10.02 25.96
N ASN A 270 7.89 -10.26 26.75
CA ASN A 270 9.28 -9.91 26.38
C ASN A 270 9.53 -8.41 26.14
N ILE A 271 8.88 -7.59 26.94
CA ILE A 271 9.02 -6.14 26.93
C ILE A 271 9.45 -5.62 28.30
N ASP A 272 10.18 -4.52 28.36
CA ASP A 272 10.64 -3.89 29.58
C ASP A 272 9.65 -2.83 30.09
N TYR A 273 8.86 -2.27 29.18
CA TYR A 273 7.78 -1.31 29.44
C TYR A 273 6.70 -1.43 28.35
N PRO A 274 5.45 -1.03 28.64
CA PRO A 274 4.29 -1.33 27.79
C PRO A 274 4.38 -0.87 26.34
N GLU A 275 4.95 0.31 26.06
CA GLU A 275 5.04 0.88 24.71
C GLU A 275 6.02 0.14 23.79
N GLN A 276 6.88 -0.71 24.37
CA GLN A 276 7.75 -1.57 23.55
C GLN A 276 6.97 -2.53 22.65
N SER A 277 5.71 -2.82 22.93
CA SER A 277 4.83 -3.58 22.02
C SER A 277 4.79 -2.94 20.64
N PHE A 278 4.62 -1.61 20.59
CA PHE A 278 4.62 -0.84 19.37
C PHE A 278 6.03 -0.62 18.79
N GLU A 279 6.99 -0.31 19.65
CA GLU A 279 8.38 -0.06 19.22
C GLU A 279 9.02 -1.28 18.58
N LYS A 280 8.69 -2.48 19.06
CA LYS A 280 9.21 -3.77 18.57
C LYS A 280 8.32 -4.44 17.53
N MET A 281 7.10 -3.94 17.31
CA MET A 281 6.15 -4.49 16.33
C MET A 281 6.75 -4.70 14.92
N PRO A 282 7.63 -3.83 14.40
CA PRO A 282 8.31 -4.07 13.12
C PRO A 282 9.10 -5.38 13.07
N LEU A 283 9.50 -5.96 14.22
CA LEU A 283 10.23 -7.23 14.26
C LEU A 283 9.34 -8.43 13.89
N LEU A 284 8.04 -8.34 14.12
CA LEU A 284 7.09 -9.36 13.64
C LEU A 284 7.04 -9.36 12.11
N PHE A 285 6.91 -8.17 11.49
CA PHE A 285 6.92 -8.05 10.02
C PHE A 285 8.26 -8.46 9.42
N LYS A 286 9.37 -8.19 10.13
CA LYS A 286 10.68 -8.74 9.79
C LYS A 286 10.65 -10.27 9.78
N ALA A 287 10.09 -10.90 10.81
CA ALA A 287 9.99 -12.37 10.88
C ALA A 287 9.14 -12.93 9.73
N ILE A 288 8.03 -12.29 9.36
CA ILE A 288 7.21 -12.67 8.21
C ILE A 288 8.04 -12.58 6.92
N TYR A 289 8.64 -11.42 6.66
CA TYR A 289 9.40 -11.15 5.45
C TYR A 289 10.59 -12.10 5.29
N GLU A 290 11.42 -12.24 6.32
CA GLU A 290 12.61 -13.10 6.28
C GLU A 290 12.23 -14.58 6.12
N THR A 291 11.16 -15.04 6.77
CA THR A 291 10.66 -16.41 6.60
C THR A 291 10.17 -16.64 5.17
N ALA A 292 9.35 -15.74 4.63
CA ALA A 292 8.88 -15.80 3.26
C ALA A 292 10.05 -15.86 2.26
N LYS A 293 11.03 -14.96 2.39
CA LYS A 293 12.22 -14.90 1.53
C LYS A 293 13.15 -16.12 1.68
N SER A 294 13.19 -16.75 2.86
CA SER A 294 13.97 -17.97 3.07
C SER A 294 13.37 -19.18 2.34
N ILE A 295 12.05 -19.22 2.18
CA ILE A 295 11.32 -20.28 1.46
C ILE A 295 11.34 -20.02 -0.04
N LYS A 296 10.97 -18.81 -0.45
CA LYS A 296 10.98 -18.35 -1.84
C LYS A 296 11.76 -17.04 -1.95
N PRO A 297 12.98 -17.04 -2.48
CA PRO A 297 13.78 -15.82 -2.64
C PRO A 297 13.06 -14.69 -3.41
N GLU A 298 12.16 -15.05 -4.32
CA GLU A 298 11.37 -14.12 -5.11
C GLU A 298 10.00 -13.76 -4.49
N ALA A 299 9.77 -14.14 -3.21
CA ALA A 299 8.51 -13.86 -2.53
C ALA A 299 8.16 -12.37 -2.54
N VAL A 300 6.87 -12.09 -2.75
CA VAL A 300 6.30 -10.76 -2.58
C VAL A 300 5.55 -10.71 -1.26
N VAL A 301 5.81 -9.69 -0.46
CA VAL A 301 5.08 -9.39 0.76
C VAL A 301 4.46 -8.01 0.61
N GLU A 302 3.14 -7.99 0.44
CA GLU A 302 2.31 -6.81 0.33
C GLU A 302 1.78 -6.42 1.71
N PHE A 303 1.71 -5.13 1.99
CA PHE A 303 1.14 -4.61 3.23
C PHE A 303 -0.05 -3.69 2.93
N CYS A 304 -1.25 -4.11 3.36
CA CYS A 304 -2.52 -3.40 3.21
C CYS A 304 -3.04 -2.92 4.57
N PRO A 305 -2.82 -1.67 4.95
CA PRO A 305 -3.30 -1.13 6.24
C PRO A 305 -4.77 -0.67 6.19
N CYS A 306 -5.61 -1.28 5.35
CA CYS A 306 -7.06 -1.11 5.30
C CYS A 306 -7.52 0.36 5.36
N GLY A 307 -7.23 1.11 4.29
CA GLY A 307 -7.65 2.52 4.16
C GLY A 307 -6.59 3.57 4.52
N ASP A 308 -5.52 3.21 5.22
CA ASP A 308 -4.47 4.15 5.64
C ASP A 308 -3.19 4.04 4.78
N VAL A 309 -2.17 4.82 5.14
CA VAL A 309 -0.80 4.68 4.66
C VAL A 309 -0.02 3.84 5.67
N MET A 310 0.76 2.89 5.15
CA MET A 310 1.56 1.97 5.92
C MET A 310 2.51 2.68 6.89
N ASN A 311 2.69 2.10 8.08
CA ASN A 311 3.68 2.54 9.05
C ASN A 311 5.08 2.52 8.43
N PHE A 312 5.79 3.65 8.51
CA PHE A 312 7.12 3.83 7.92
C PHE A 312 8.13 2.78 8.39
N TYR A 313 8.07 2.35 9.64
CA TYR A 313 9.00 1.38 10.22
C TYR A 313 8.73 -0.07 9.79
N HIS A 314 7.59 -0.35 9.16
CA HIS A 314 7.30 -1.65 8.55
C HIS A 314 7.78 -1.73 7.09
N MET A 315 7.97 -0.58 6.43
CA MET A 315 8.38 -0.50 5.02
C MET A 315 9.66 -1.29 4.68
N PRO A 316 10.66 -1.42 5.59
CA PRO A 316 11.83 -2.26 5.34
C PRO A 316 11.54 -3.76 5.18
N TYR A 317 10.36 -4.21 5.59
CA TYR A 317 9.97 -5.63 5.63
C TYR A 317 8.84 -5.96 4.67
N THR A 318 8.68 -5.14 3.64
CA THR A 318 7.71 -5.36 2.56
C THR A 318 8.33 -4.94 1.23
N ASN A 319 7.92 -5.56 0.14
CA ASN A 319 8.40 -5.21 -1.20
C ASN A 319 7.28 -4.88 -2.19
N GLN A 320 6.05 -4.71 -1.67
CA GLN A 320 4.94 -4.11 -2.40
C GLN A 320 4.03 -3.33 -1.44
N PHE A 321 3.79 -2.06 -1.73
CA PHE A 321 2.81 -1.22 -1.04
C PHE A 321 1.50 -1.22 -1.82
N VAL A 322 0.39 -0.91 -1.16
CA VAL A 322 -0.92 -0.89 -1.80
C VAL A 322 -1.66 0.42 -1.53
N ALA A 323 -2.54 0.81 -2.44
CA ALA A 323 -3.43 1.95 -2.25
C ALA A 323 -4.40 1.75 -1.07
N SER A 324 -4.62 0.51 -0.68
CA SER A 324 -5.34 0.09 0.53
C SER A 324 -6.73 0.72 0.63
N ASP A 325 -7.73 0.02 0.10
CA ASP A 325 -9.14 0.41 0.11
C ASP A 325 -9.40 1.89 -0.19
N PRO A 326 -8.90 2.43 -1.31
CA PRO A 326 -9.10 3.82 -1.62
C PRO A 326 -10.58 4.09 -1.92
N THR A 327 -11.11 5.19 -1.40
CA THR A 327 -12.50 5.61 -1.65
C THR A 327 -12.62 6.55 -2.86
N SER A 328 -11.52 6.89 -3.49
CA SER A 328 -11.47 7.69 -4.72
C SER A 328 -10.20 7.44 -5.52
N THR A 329 -10.24 7.67 -6.83
CA THR A 329 -9.06 7.64 -7.69
C THR A 329 -8.01 8.67 -7.27
N TRP A 330 -8.43 9.78 -6.66
CA TRP A 330 -7.50 10.77 -6.10
C TRP A 330 -6.69 10.20 -4.94
N GLN A 331 -7.30 9.39 -4.05
CA GLN A 331 -6.54 8.72 -2.97
C GLN A 331 -5.48 7.76 -3.52
N VAL A 332 -5.78 7.03 -4.60
CA VAL A 332 -4.78 6.18 -5.28
C VAL A 332 -3.57 7.02 -5.71
N ARG A 333 -3.80 8.18 -6.33
CA ARG A 333 -2.73 9.06 -6.80
C ARG A 333 -1.97 9.74 -5.65
N LEU A 334 -2.69 10.20 -4.61
CA LEU A 334 -2.08 10.81 -3.44
C LEU A 334 -1.18 9.82 -2.69
N LYS A 335 -1.70 8.64 -2.35
CA LYS A 335 -0.93 7.58 -1.67
C LYS A 335 0.27 7.15 -2.52
N GLY A 336 0.09 7.01 -3.83
CA GLY A 336 1.18 6.72 -4.76
C GLY A 336 2.29 7.76 -4.70
N LYS A 337 1.95 9.05 -4.71
CA LYS A 337 2.94 10.13 -4.57
C LYS A 337 3.69 10.05 -3.23
N VAL A 338 2.99 9.74 -2.14
CA VAL A 338 3.59 9.57 -0.80
C VAL A 338 4.57 8.39 -0.78
N TYR A 339 4.16 7.22 -1.28
CA TYR A 339 5.04 6.04 -1.31
C TYR A 339 6.26 6.23 -2.21
N HIS A 340 6.10 6.88 -3.37
CA HIS A 340 7.23 7.22 -4.24
C HIS A 340 8.20 8.22 -3.61
N ALA A 341 7.75 9.07 -2.68
CA ALA A 341 8.63 9.95 -1.91
C ALA A 341 9.43 9.17 -0.85
N LEU A 342 8.76 8.25 -0.15
CA LEU A 342 9.35 7.51 0.97
C LEU A 342 10.26 6.38 0.51
N MET A 343 9.80 5.56 -0.44
CA MET A 343 10.47 4.34 -0.89
C MET A 343 10.36 4.20 -2.43
N PRO A 344 11.10 5.02 -3.20
CA PRO A 344 10.87 5.23 -4.64
C PRO A 344 11.10 4.00 -5.53
N GLN A 345 11.75 2.96 -5.01
CA GLN A 345 12.05 1.73 -5.77
C GLN A 345 11.10 0.57 -5.44
N THR A 346 10.23 0.74 -4.44
CA THR A 346 9.28 -0.30 -4.04
C THR A 346 8.06 -0.26 -4.96
N ALA A 347 7.55 -1.43 -5.34
CA ALA A 347 6.35 -1.53 -6.14
C ALA A 347 5.16 -0.93 -5.37
N TYR A 348 4.35 -0.13 -6.06
CA TYR A 348 3.11 0.41 -5.53
C TYR A 348 1.94 -0.22 -6.29
N PHE A 349 1.10 -0.99 -5.61
CA PHE A 349 -0.10 -1.61 -6.15
C PHE A 349 -1.29 -0.68 -6.00
N GLY A 350 -2.01 -0.44 -7.09
CA GLY A 350 -3.14 0.49 -7.13
C GLY A 350 -4.43 -0.06 -6.54
N ASP A 351 -4.36 -1.25 -5.93
CA ASP A 351 -5.49 -2.01 -5.42
C ASP A 351 -6.41 -2.61 -6.51
N HIS A 352 -7.39 -3.41 -6.11
CA HIS A 352 -8.30 -4.14 -7.01
C HIS A 352 -9.71 -3.54 -7.07
N VAL A 353 -9.86 -2.27 -6.73
CA VAL A 353 -11.15 -1.58 -6.69
C VAL A 353 -11.46 -0.81 -7.97
N GLU A 354 -12.74 -0.80 -8.36
CA GLU A 354 -13.29 0.03 -9.42
C GLU A 354 -14.14 1.13 -8.76
N LEU A 355 -13.72 2.38 -8.93
CA LEU A 355 -14.25 3.53 -8.18
C LEU A 355 -15.07 4.49 -9.02
N THR A 356 -14.98 4.40 -10.36
CA THR A 356 -15.62 5.38 -11.25
C THR A 356 -16.26 4.74 -12.48
N ASP A 357 -17.39 5.29 -12.89
CA ASP A 357 -18.02 4.98 -14.18
C ASP A 357 -17.27 5.60 -15.37
N THR A 358 -16.35 6.54 -15.10
CA THR A 358 -15.58 7.27 -16.12
C THR A 358 -14.34 6.53 -16.59
N LYS A 359 -14.06 5.35 -16.02
CA LYS A 359 -12.90 4.49 -16.34
C LYS A 359 -11.55 5.14 -16.00
N GLU A 360 -11.55 6.01 -14.99
CA GLU A 360 -10.35 6.67 -14.46
C GLU A 360 -9.45 5.75 -13.65
N ASP A 361 -9.96 4.60 -13.20
CA ASP A 361 -9.27 3.74 -12.26
C ASP A 361 -7.93 3.25 -12.79
N PHE A 362 -7.92 2.59 -13.94
CA PHE A 362 -6.67 2.18 -14.59
C PHE A 362 -5.81 3.36 -15.05
N ALA A 363 -6.44 4.45 -15.51
CA ALA A 363 -5.71 5.66 -15.88
C ALA A 363 -4.98 6.26 -14.68
N SER A 364 -5.61 6.28 -13.49
CA SER A 364 -5.01 6.75 -12.24
C SER A 364 -3.88 5.82 -11.79
N GLN A 365 -4.09 4.51 -11.81
CA GLN A 365 -3.06 3.54 -11.44
C GLN A 365 -1.82 3.67 -12.36
N ILE A 366 -2.02 3.65 -13.67
CA ILE A 366 -0.91 3.74 -14.64
C ILE A 366 -0.22 5.09 -14.58
N GLY A 367 -0.97 6.18 -14.48
CA GLY A 367 -0.42 7.54 -14.50
C GLY A 367 0.39 7.91 -13.27
N ILE A 368 0.13 7.28 -12.11
CA ILE A 368 0.94 7.43 -10.90
C ILE A 368 2.08 6.41 -10.83
N GLY A 369 2.15 5.45 -11.75
CA GLY A 369 3.14 4.38 -11.73
C GLY A 369 2.78 3.24 -10.77
N ALA A 370 1.50 3.03 -10.50
CA ALA A 370 1.04 1.88 -9.76
C ALA A 370 0.95 0.62 -10.64
N VAL A 371 1.03 -0.53 -9.99
CA VAL A 371 0.67 -1.83 -10.57
C VAL A 371 -0.86 -1.90 -10.62
N PRO A 372 -1.48 -2.22 -11.76
CA PRO A 372 -2.93 -2.28 -11.84
C PRO A 372 -3.50 -3.60 -11.31
N GLY A 373 -4.68 -3.50 -10.69
CA GLY A 373 -5.45 -4.63 -10.23
C GLY A 373 -6.94 -4.51 -10.51
N THR A 374 -7.63 -5.65 -10.45
CA THR A 374 -9.09 -5.76 -10.55
C THR A 374 -9.61 -7.00 -9.84
N LYS A 375 -10.93 -7.06 -9.63
CA LYS A 375 -11.62 -8.15 -8.93
C LYS A 375 -12.87 -8.67 -9.67
N PHE A 376 -12.85 -8.68 -11.00
CA PHE A 376 -14.00 -9.13 -11.77
C PHE A 376 -14.33 -10.62 -11.53
N ILE A 377 -15.60 -10.98 -11.75
CA ILE A 377 -16.11 -12.33 -11.73
C ILE A 377 -16.51 -12.80 -13.13
N TYR A 378 -16.29 -14.09 -13.44
CA TYR A 378 -16.56 -14.70 -14.75
C TYR A 378 -16.59 -16.25 -14.67
N PRO A 379 -17.49 -16.96 -15.38
CA PRO A 379 -18.66 -16.42 -16.09
C PRO A 379 -19.75 -15.93 -15.12
N ALA A 380 -20.61 -15.04 -15.62
CA ALA A 380 -21.68 -14.43 -14.82
C ALA A 380 -22.83 -15.38 -14.42
N THR A 381 -22.94 -16.56 -15.04
CA THR A 381 -24.05 -17.49 -14.81
C THR A 381 -23.91 -18.27 -13.52
N GLY A 382 -24.90 -18.14 -12.64
CA GLY A 382 -24.97 -18.90 -11.39
C GLY A 382 -24.25 -18.29 -10.19
N VAL A 383 -23.65 -17.13 -10.36
CA VAL A 383 -22.90 -16.43 -9.30
C VAL A 383 -23.84 -15.55 -8.48
N LYS A 384 -23.72 -15.60 -7.16
CA LYS A 384 -24.49 -14.76 -6.22
C LYS A 384 -23.85 -13.39 -5.95
N SER A 385 -22.88 -12.96 -6.73
CA SER A 385 -22.13 -11.76 -6.42
C SER A 385 -22.81 -10.49 -6.94
N LYS A 386 -22.32 -9.33 -6.46
CA LYS A 386 -22.78 -8.01 -6.88
C LYS A 386 -22.57 -7.83 -8.39
N ASP A 387 -23.60 -7.33 -9.08
CA ASP A 387 -23.57 -7.08 -10.54
C ASP A 387 -22.42 -6.18 -10.97
N GLU A 388 -21.94 -5.31 -10.07
CA GLU A 388 -20.79 -4.42 -10.31
C GLU A 388 -19.47 -5.15 -10.62
N ASN A 389 -19.27 -6.36 -10.08
CA ASN A 389 -18.06 -7.16 -10.32
C ASN A 389 -18.15 -8.02 -11.58
N LEU A 390 -19.30 -8.10 -12.25
CA LEU A 390 -19.45 -8.89 -13.46
C LEU A 390 -18.56 -8.37 -14.59
N LEU A 391 -17.78 -9.26 -15.20
CA LEU A 391 -17.01 -8.95 -16.40
C LEU A 391 -17.95 -8.87 -17.61
N THR A 392 -18.48 -7.70 -17.88
CA THR A 392 -19.25 -7.42 -19.10
C THR A 392 -18.33 -7.38 -20.32
N ALA A 393 -18.89 -7.54 -21.52
CA ALA A 393 -18.12 -7.42 -22.76
C ALA A 393 -17.45 -6.04 -22.94
N GLU A 394 -18.01 -5.00 -22.32
CA GLU A 394 -17.41 -3.66 -22.31
C GLU A 394 -16.21 -3.59 -21.35
N LYS A 395 -16.37 -4.07 -20.11
CA LYS A 395 -15.27 -4.17 -19.14
C LYS A 395 -14.13 -5.05 -19.67
N GLU A 396 -14.46 -6.20 -20.27
CA GLU A 396 -13.46 -7.09 -20.84
C GLU A 396 -12.58 -6.38 -21.88
N ARG A 397 -13.19 -5.65 -22.82
CA ARG A 397 -12.42 -4.86 -23.82
C ARG A 397 -11.57 -3.78 -23.16
N SER A 398 -12.13 -3.08 -22.15
CA SER A 398 -11.42 -2.04 -21.42
C SER A 398 -10.23 -2.62 -20.68
N PHE A 399 -10.42 -3.66 -19.88
CA PHE A 399 -9.36 -4.29 -19.08
C PHE A 399 -8.24 -4.86 -19.97
N LYS A 400 -8.60 -5.54 -21.06
CA LYS A 400 -7.64 -6.07 -22.02
C LYS A 400 -6.73 -4.96 -22.59
N ASN A 401 -7.31 -3.80 -22.93
CA ASN A 401 -6.53 -2.68 -23.45
C ASN A 401 -5.63 -2.06 -22.40
N TRP A 402 -6.13 -1.84 -21.16
CA TRP A 402 -5.36 -1.25 -20.09
C TRP A 402 -4.23 -2.17 -19.61
N ILE A 403 -4.49 -3.44 -19.42
CA ILE A 403 -3.46 -4.41 -18.98
C ILE A 403 -2.41 -4.62 -20.08
N LYS A 404 -2.83 -4.66 -21.35
CA LYS A 404 -1.88 -4.68 -22.47
C LYS A 404 -0.98 -3.43 -22.45
N LEU A 405 -1.57 -2.24 -22.31
CA LEU A 405 -0.85 -0.96 -22.24
C LEU A 405 0.13 -0.95 -21.06
N TYR A 406 -0.32 -1.42 -19.90
CA TYR A 406 0.53 -1.54 -18.73
C TYR A 406 1.72 -2.49 -18.97
N ASN A 407 1.47 -3.71 -19.45
CA ASN A 407 2.51 -4.70 -19.72
C ASN A 407 3.52 -4.23 -20.79
N GLU A 408 3.11 -3.39 -21.74
CA GLU A 408 4.01 -2.79 -22.74
C GLU A 408 4.88 -1.68 -22.15
N LYS A 409 4.34 -0.88 -21.25
CA LYS A 409 5.03 0.32 -20.73
C LYS A 409 5.68 0.10 -19.38
N MET A 410 5.06 -0.69 -18.49
CA MET A 410 5.57 -0.96 -17.14
C MET A 410 6.03 0.33 -16.43
N LEU A 411 5.17 1.36 -16.39
CA LEU A 411 5.55 2.68 -15.82
C LEU A 411 5.85 2.60 -14.33
N SER A 412 5.35 1.59 -13.65
CA SER A 412 5.69 1.29 -12.25
C SER A 412 7.19 1.06 -11.98
N THR A 413 7.95 0.71 -13.03
CA THR A 413 9.43 0.56 -12.95
C THR A 413 10.18 1.81 -13.39
N GLY A 414 9.48 2.91 -13.64
CA GLY A 414 10.07 4.22 -13.96
C GLY A 414 10.44 5.02 -12.72
N ILE A 415 11.01 6.18 -12.91
CA ILE A 415 11.36 7.12 -11.85
C ILE A 415 10.23 8.15 -11.74
N TYR A 416 9.52 8.16 -10.64
CA TYR A 416 8.49 9.17 -10.39
C TYR A 416 9.13 10.53 -10.08
N ARG A 417 8.77 11.56 -10.86
CA ARG A 417 9.31 12.91 -10.76
C ARG A 417 8.39 13.83 -9.94
N GLY A 418 8.16 13.50 -8.67
CA GLY A 418 7.18 14.14 -7.78
C GLY A 418 7.43 15.63 -7.51
N ASN A 419 8.67 16.11 -7.63
CA ASN A 419 9.02 17.51 -7.45
C ASN A 419 8.67 18.43 -8.64
N LEU A 420 8.17 17.89 -9.75
CA LEU A 420 7.86 18.71 -10.93
C LEU A 420 6.52 19.43 -10.80
N TYR A 421 5.56 18.86 -10.09
CA TYR A 421 4.20 19.40 -9.95
C TYR A 421 3.73 19.29 -8.51
N ASP A 422 3.08 20.35 -8.04
CA ASP A 422 2.63 20.47 -6.65
C ASP A 422 1.15 20.13 -6.51
N LEU A 423 0.82 19.21 -5.59
CA LEU A 423 -0.56 18.87 -5.24
C LEU A 423 -1.30 20.09 -4.70
N GLY A 424 -2.51 20.31 -5.20
CA GLY A 424 -3.38 21.41 -4.78
C GLY A 424 -3.06 22.77 -5.43
N TYR A 425 -1.94 22.93 -6.11
CA TYR A 425 -1.53 24.20 -6.71
C TYR A 425 -1.29 24.13 -8.22
N ASP A 426 -0.86 22.99 -8.75
CA ASP A 426 -0.79 22.78 -10.20
C ASP A 426 -2.16 22.29 -10.72
N TYR A 427 -2.64 22.92 -11.79
CA TYR A 427 -3.93 22.65 -12.38
C TYR A 427 -3.80 22.52 -13.90
N PRO A 428 -4.26 21.42 -14.52
CA PRO A 428 -4.88 20.26 -13.89
C PRO A 428 -3.89 19.51 -12.96
N GLU A 429 -4.40 18.65 -12.06
CA GLU A 429 -3.53 17.74 -11.28
C GLU A 429 -2.63 16.99 -12.24
N THR A 430 -1.31 16.99 -11.98
CA THR A 430 -0.32 16.46 -12.91
C THR A 430 0.70 15.58 -12.19
N HIS A 431 0.95 14.40 -12.75
CA HIS A 431 2.00 13.50 -12.34
C HIS A 431 2.97 13.24 -13.49
N CYS A 432 4.22 12.90 -13.16
CA CYS A 432 5.24 12.66 -14.16
C CYS A 432 6.14 11.47 -13.79
N ILE A 433 6.38 10.60 -14.76
CA ILE A 433 7.28 9.45 -14.65
C ILE A 433 8.31 9.53 -15.77
N GLU A 434 9.58 9.37 -15.44
CA GLU A 434 10.66 9.20 -16.40
C GLU A 434 10.99 7.72 -16.55
N LYS A 435 11.01 7.23 -17.78
CA LYS A 435 11.43 5.87 -18.07
C LYS A 435 12.24 5.81 -19.37
N GLY A 436 13.51 5.43 -19.23
CA GLY A 436 14.46 5.49 -20.34
C GLY A 436 14.65 6.93 -20.85
N ASP A 437 14.41 7.14 -22.14
CA ASP A 437 14.51 8.44 -22.82
C ASP A 437 13.16 9.19 -22.93
N THR A 438 12.14 8.73 -22.23
CA THR A 438 10.77 9.23 -22.38
C THR A 438 10.22 9.73 -21.05
N MET A 439 9.60 10.91 -21.10
CA MET A 439 8.82 11.46 -19.99
C MET A 439 7.34 11.14 -20.22
N TYR A 440 6.68 10.61 -19.21
CA TYR A 440 5.24 10.29 -19.21
C TYR A 440 4.52 11.23 -18.27
N TYR A 441 3.56 11.98 -18.79
CA TYR A 441 2.74 12.91 -18.00
C TYR A 441 1.31 12.41 -17.93
N ALA A 442 0.73 12.48 -16.74
CA ALA A 442 -0.65 12.14 -16.47
C ALA A 442 -1.38 13.36 -15.91
N PHE A 443 -2.44 13.78 -16.58
CA PHE A 443 -3.28 14.92 -16.20
C PHE A 443 -4.66 14.43 -15.80
N TYR A 444 -5.18 14.98 -14.68
CA TYR A 444 -6.50 14.62 -14.16
C TYR A 444 -7.31 15.86 -13.84
N ASN A 445 -8.55 15.89 -14.32
CA ASN A 445 -9.53 16.92 -14.04
C ASN A 445 -10.90 16.51 -14.61
N PRO A 446 -12.05 16.80 -13.95
CA PRO A 446 -13.37 16.49 -14.50
C PRO A 446 -13.66 17.07 -15.88
N GLY A 447 -12.93 18.12 -16.27
CA GLY A 447 -12.95 18.70 -17.61
C GLY A 447 -11.94 19.84 -17.68
N PHE A 448 -11.00 19.74 -18.61
CA PHE A 448 -9.95 20.76 -18.81
C PHE A 448 -9.82 21.15 -20.28
N SER A 449 -9.64 22.43 -20.53
CA SER A 449 -9.23 22.98 -21.82
C SER A 449 -8.33 24.18 -21.59
N GLY A 450 -7.07 24.08 -21.99
CA GLY A 450 -6.09 25.14 -21.73
C GLY A 450 -4.67 24.73 -22.08
N THR A 451 -3.72 25.54 -21.66
CA THR A 451 -2.29 25.33 -21.87
C THR A 451 -1.67 24.78 -20.59
N VAL A 452 -0.88 23.71 -20.71
CA VAL A 452 -0.07 23.13 -19.62
C VAL A 452 1.41 23.26 -19.95
N GLU A 453 2.23 23.35 -18.90
CA GLU A 453 3.68 23.31 -19.00
C GLU A 453 4.19 21.88 -18.76
N LEU A 454 4.99 21.33 -19.67
CA LEU A 454 5.62 20.02 -19.54
C LEU A 454 7.00 20.18 -18.88
N ARG A 455 7.05 20.19 -17.56
CA ARG A 455 8.26 20.41 -16.76
C ARG A 455 9.22 19.22 -16.83
N GLY A 456 10.53 19.49 -16.69
CA GLY A 456 11.57 18.46 -16.65
C GLY A 456 12.19 18.12 -18.01
N LEU A 457 11.81 18.82 -19.08
CA LEU A 457 12.38 18.65 -20.42
C LEU A 457 13.66 19.46 -20.61
N ASP A 458 14.61 18.93 -21.41
CA ASP A 458 15.83 19.62 -21.81
C ASP A 458 15.50 20.75 -22.80
N ALA A 459 15.86 21.98 -22.43
CA ALA A 459 15.58 23.18 -23.23
C ALA A 459 16.17 23.15 -24.65
N ASN A 460 17.20 22.36 -24.88
CA ASN A 460 17.92 22.27 -26.18
C ASN A 460 17.33 21.26 -27.14
N LYS A 461 16.29 20.51 -26.73
CA LYS A 461 15.72 19.41 -27.51
C LYS A 461 14.32 19.74 -28.03
N LYS A 462 13.98 19.07 -29.13
CA LYS A 462 12.60 19.00 -29.62
C LYS A 462 11.99 17.68 -29.18
N TYR A 463 10.67 17.66 -28.95
CA TYR A 463 9.97 16.51 -28.42
C TYR A 463 8.70 16.22 -29.21
N SER A 464 8.49 14.95 -29.53
CA SER A 464 7.20 14.43 -29.98
C SER A 464 6.32 14.14 -28.80
N VAL A 465 5.07 14.58 -28.85
CA VAL A 465 4.05 14.39 -27.79
C VAL A 465 2.95 13.47 -28.32
N VAL A 466 2.73 12.37 -27.64
CA VAL A 466 1.77 11.33 -28.05
C VAL A 466 0.81 11.00 -26.91
N ASP A 467 -0.49 11.06 -27.14
CA ASP A 467 -1.49 10.40 -26.30
C ASP A 467 -1.30 8.90 -26.48
N TYR A 468 -0.71 8.25 -25.47
CA TYR A 468 -0.33 6.86 -25.59
C TYR A 468 -1.48 5.88 -25.31
N VAL A 469 -2.59 6.37 -24.76
CA VAL A 469 -3.81 5.55 -24.61
C VAL A 469 -4.50 5.37 -25.96
N ASN A 470 -4.60 6.45 -26.74
CA ASN A 470 -5.25 6.46 -28.04
C ASN A 470 -4.26 6.30 -29.21
N ASN A 471 -2.97 6.18 -28.93
CA ASN A 471 -1.88 6.14 -29.92
C ASN A 471 -1.94 7.29 -30.94
N LYS A 472 -2.19 8.51 -30.42
CA LYS A 472 -2.39 9.71 -31.26
C LYS A 472 -1.29 10.74 -31.00
N THR A 473 -0.56 11.11 -32.05
CA THR A 473 0.36 12.26 -31.98
C THR A 473 -0.44 13.55 -31.79
N LEU A 474 -0.11 14.29 -30.73
CA LEU A 474 -0.78 15.54 -30.38
C LEU A 474 -0.02 16.74 -30.95
N SER A 475 1.30 16.77 -30.78
CA SER A 475 2.12 17.91 -31.17
C SER A 475 3.62 17.56 -31.22
N THR A 476 4.40 18.50 -31.75
CA THR A 476 5.84 18.60 -31.52
C THR A 476 6.11 19.90 -30.78
N ILE A 477 6.92 19.86 -29.71
CA ILE A 477 7.24 21.00 -28.88
C ILE A 477 8.74 21.21 -28.76
N ASN A 478 9.16 22.42 -28.42
CA ASN A 478 10.56 22.73 -28.07
C ASN A 478 10.70 22.71 -26.55
N GLY A 479 11.75 22.10 -26.03
CA GLY A 479 12.02 22.05 -24.60
C GLY A 479 12.28 23.43 -23.99
N SER A 480 12.77 24.43 -24.80
CA SER A 480 12.88 25.81 -24.35
C SER A 480 11.54 26.56 -24.17
N LYS A 481 10.45 26.00 -24.72
CA LYS A 481 9.08 26.49 -24.54
C LYS A 481 8.15 25.28 -24.44
N PRO A 482 8.17 24.57 -23.30
CA PRO A 482 7.50 23.25 -23.17
C PRO A 482 6.00 23.41 -22.89
N MET A 483 5.32 24.23 -23.67
CA MET A 483 3.90 24.54 -23.52
C MET A 483 3.06 23.73 -24.51
N LEU A 484 2.00 23.09 -23.99
CA LEU A 484 1.10 22.26 -24.78
C LEU A 484 -0.36 22.66 -24.52
N ASN A 485 -1.11 22.91 -25.62
CA ASN A 485 -2.56 23.10 -25.54
C ASN A 485 -3.25 21.72 -25.53
N ILE A 486 -4.03 21.48 -24.49
CA ILE A 486 -4.77 20.21 -24.32
C ILE A 486 -6.24 20.47 -23.97
N SER A 487 -7.07 19.49 -24.33
CA SER A 487 -8.46 19.43 -23.90
C SER A 487 -8.83 17.98 -23.66
N PHE A 488 -9.40 17.67 -22.48
CA PHE A 488 -9.79 16.32 -22.11
C PHE A 488 -10.93 16.33 -21.10
N LYS A 489 -11.56 15.16 -20.92
CA LYS A 489 -12.49 14.84 -19.83
C LYS A 489 -11.85 13.76 -18.97
N ALA A 490 -11.95 13.93 -17.67
CA ALA A 490 -11.45 13.04 -16.65
C ALA A 490 -9.91 12.93 -16.62
N PHE A 491 -9.26 12.47 -17.68
CA PHE A 491 -7.80 12.32 -17.73
C PHE A 491 -7.22 12.46 -19.14
N LEU A 492 -5.90 12.72 -19.20
CA LEU A 492 -5.08 12.60 -20.39
C LEU A 492 -3.70 12.05 -20.03
N LEU A 493 -3.27 10.98 -20.69
CA LEU A 493 -1.99 10.33 -20.48
C LEU A 493 -1.11 10.48 -21.73
N ILE A 494 0.03 11.17 -21.61
CA ILE A 494 0.91 11.44 -22.73
C ILE A 494 2.34 10.96 -22.50
N SER A 495 3.00 10.53 -23.57
CA SER A 495 4.44 10.30 -23.62
C SER A 495 5.12 11.42 -24.41
N VAL A 496 6.28 11.84 -23.94
CA VAL A 496 7.07 12.93 -24.50
C VAL A 496 8.50 12.43 -24.70
N LYS A 497 8.89 12.25 -25.94
CA LYS A 497 10.17 11.69 -26.32
C LYS A 497 10.93 12.67 -27.21
N ALA A 498 12.25 12.80 -27.00
CA ALA A 498 13.08 13.64 -27.86
C ALA A 498 12.98 13.16 -29.33
N SER A 499 12.74 14.13 -30.23
CA SER A 499 12.82 13.88 -31.67
C SER A 499 14.28 13.82 -32.07
N GLU A 500 14.63 12.90 -32.96
CA GLU A 500 15.95 12.82 -33.59
C GLU A 500 16.29 14.08 -34.39
#